data_a304f9c5a93c7fc236cddae9ad35c82b
#
_entry.id   a304f9c5a93c7fc236cddae9ad35c82b
#
_cell.length_a   1.000
_cell.length_b   1.000
_cell.length_c   1.000
_cell.angle_alpha   90.00
_cell.angle_beta   90.00
_cell.angle_gamma   90.00
#
_symmetry.space_group_name_H-M   'P 1'
#
loop_
_entity.id
_entity.type
_entity.pdbx_description
1 polymer ?
#
loop_
_entity_poly.entity_id
_entity_poly.type
_entity_poly.pdbx_seq_one_letter_code
_entity_poly.pdbx_strand_id
1 'polypeptide(L)'
;TPEIQLSRRDANDEFVTLRVNFALIRKESGFISGLVAVLHDATEQEKEERERRLFVSNVSHELRTPLTSVKSYLEALDDGALNEEIAPNFIKVSLDETNRMMRMISDLLALSRIDNKSTQLNVEMTNFTAFMTYILNRFGQIKSQETNPGKSYEIIRDYPVNSIWVEIDTDKMTQVIDNILNNAIKYSPDGGKITVSMKTTDTQLIVSISDQGLGIPKKDLPLIFDRFYRVDKARSRAQGGTGLGLSIAKEIVKQHNGFIWAKSEYGKGSTFTIVLPYDQDAMMVDEWEM
;
A
#
# COMPACT_ATOMS: atom_id res chain seq x y z
N THR A 1 -9.53 16.32 -37.56
CA THR A 1 -10.25 15.01 -37.56
C THR A 1 -11.06 14.95 -36.28
N PRO A 2 -12.38 14.72 -36.33
CA PRO A 2 -13.18 14.55 -35.13
C PRO A 2 -12.75 13.24 -34.45
N GLU A 3 -12.47 13.33 -33.15
CA GLU A 3 -12.17 12.21 -32.27
C GLU A 3 -13.39 11.95 -31.39
N ILE A 4 -13.82 10.71 -31.30
CA ILE A 4 -14.93 10.29 -30.45
C ILE A 4 -14.41 9.21 -29.51
N GLN A 5 -14.66 9.37 -28.22
CA GLN A 5 -14.37 8.37 -27.23
C GLN A 5 -15.67 7.62 -26.88
N LEU A 6 -15.64 6.31 -27.02
CA LEU A 6 -16.75 5.43 -26.70
C LEU A 6 -16.35 4.54 -25.53
N SER A 7 -17.10 4.57 -24.45
CA SER A 7 -16.89 3.67 -23.30
C SER A 7 -18.09 2.76 -23.14
N ARG A 8 -17.87 1.45 -23.07
CA ARG A 8 -18.88 0.42 -22.88
C ARG A 8 -18.36 -0.65 -21.94
N ARG A 9 -19.28 -1.29 -21.22
CA ARG A 9 -18.96 -2.53 -20.49
C ARG A 9 -18.96 -3.70 -21.49
N ASP A 10 -17.94 -4.54 -21.40
CA ASP A 10 -17.85 -5.77 -22.19
C ASP A 10 -18.72 -6.90 -21.59
N ALA A 11 -18.62 -8.10 -22.15
CA ALA A 11 -19.34 -9.29 -21.67
C ALA A 11 -18.92 -9.74 -20.23
N ASN A 12 -17.76 -9.28 -19.75
CA ASN A 12 -17.22 -9.57 -18.42
C ASN A 12 -17.50 -8.44 -17.42
N ASP A 13 -18.35 -7.46 -17.79
CA ASP A 13 -18.68 -6.25 -17.01
C ASP A 13 -17.48 -5.30 -16.83
N GLU A 14 -16.42 -5.45 -17.64
CA GLU A 14 -15.26 -4.56 -17.66
C GLU A 14 -15.49 -3.36 -18.59
N PHE A 15 -14.93 -2.20 -18.22
CA PHE A 15 -15.01 -1.01 -19.06
C PHE A 15 -13.99 -1.09 -20.18
N VAL A 16 -14.48 -1.09 -21.43
CA VAL A 16 -13.66 -0.94 -22.64
C VAL A 16 -13.83 0.47 -23.18
N THR A 17 -12.73 1.15 -23.42
CA THR A 17 -12.72 2.50 -23.98
C THR A 17 -12.05 2.48 -25.34
N LEU A 18 -12.83 2.80 -26.39
CA LEU A 18 -12.35 2.90 -27.75
C LEU A 18 -12.20 4.37 -28.15
N ARG A 19 -11.04 4.74 -28.65
CA ARG A 19 -10.79 6.03 -29.28
C ARG A 19 -10.96 5.87 -30.78
N VAL A 20 -11.91 6.60 -31.39
CA VAL A 20 -12.25 6.48 -32.79
C VAL A 20 -11.89 7.77 -33.54
N ASN A 21 -11.03 7.65 -34.51
CA ASN A 21 -10.63 8.73 -35.40
C ASN A 21 -11.25 8.52 -36.78
N PHE A 22 -11.87 9.56 -37.34
CA PHE A 22 -12.52 9.53 -38.61
C PHE A 22 -11.77 10.35 -39.65
N ALA A 23 -11.60 9.79 -40.84
CA ALA A 23 -11.07 10.50 -42.00
C ALA A 23 -11.98 10.31 -43.22
N LEU A 24 -12.26 11.40 -43.93
CA LEU A 24 -13.04 11.36 -45.17
C LEU A 24 -12.11 11.12 -46.37
N ILE A 25 -12.45 10.13 -47.16
CA ILE A 25 -11.81 9.91 -48.47
C ILE A 25 -12.55 10.75 -49.48
N ARG A 26 -11.83 11.64 -50.21
CA ARG A 26 -12.38 12.49 -51.25
C ARG A 26 -11.81 12.04 -52.63
N LYS A 27 -12.64 12.06 -53.64
CA LYS A 27 -12.21 11.93 -55.05
C LYS A 27 -11.53 13.23 -55.49
N GLU A 28 -10.77 13.20 -56.57
CA GLU A 28 -10.17 14.40 -57.19
C GLU A 28 -11.21 15.48 -57.53
N SER A 29 -12.44 15.07 -57.83
CA SER A 29 -13.59 15.94 -58.06
C SER A 29 -14.14 16.63 -56.76
N GLY A 30 -13.56 16.37 -55.58
CA GLY A 30 -13.97 16.94 -54.28
C GLY A 30 -15.11 16.21 -53.58
N PHE A 31 -15.80 15.27 -54.28
CA PHE A 31 -16.87 14.48 -53.67
C PHE A 31 -16.34 13.47 -52.66
N ILE A 32 -17.09 13.27 -51.56
CA ILE A 32 -16.78 12.25 -50.54
C ILE A 32 -16.98 10.87 -51.19
N SER A 33 -15.94 10.06 -51.21
CA SER A 33 -15.90 8.70 -51.73
C SER A 33 -16.09 7.64 -50.64
N GLY A 34 -15.72 7.99 -49.41
CA GLY A 34 -15.80 7.07 -48.29
C GLY A 34 -15.41 7.70 -46.95
N LEU A 35 -15.56 6.92 -45.92
CA LEU A 35 -15.17 7.24 -44.57
C LEU A 35 -14.22 6.14 -44.06
N VAL A 36 -13.09 6.51 -43.50
CA VAL A 36 -12.22 5.60 -42.75
C VAL A 36 -12.41 5.90 -41.28
N ALA A 37 -12.69 4.88 -40.52
CA ALA A 37 -12.69 4.92 -39.04
C ALA A 37 -11.54 4.06 -38.53
N VAL A 38 -10.64 4.67 -37.76
CA VAL A 38 -9.56 3.96 -37.05
C VAL A 38 -9.96 3.86 -35.60
N LEU A 39 -10.10 2.62 -35.13
CA LEU A 39 -10.43 2.32 -33.73
C LEU A 39 -9.14 1.94 -32.99
N HIS A 40 -8.91 2.58 -31.87
CA HIS A 40 -7.79 2.30 -30.99
C HIS A 40 -8.35 1.92 -29.61
N ASP A 41 -7.96 0.75 -29.11
CA ASP A 41 -8.27 0.38 -27.72
C ASP A 41 -7.42 1.24 -26.78
N ALA A 42 -8.08 2.14 -26.07
CA ALA A 42 -7.48 3.08 -25.12
C ALA A 42 -7.79 2.69 -23.67
N THR A 43 -8.27 1.47 -23.43
CA THR A 43 -8.77 1.04 -22.12
C THR A 43 -7.71 1.16 -21.03
N GLU A 44 -6.51 0.61 -21.25
CA GLU A 44 -5.42 0.70 -20.27
C GLU A 44 -4.94 2.14 -20.09
N GLN A 45 -4.80 2.91 -21.16
CA GLN A 45 -4.38 4.32 -21.05
C GLN A 45 -5.35 5.16 -20.24
N GLU A 46 -6.66 4.99 -20.47
CA GLU A 46 -7.70 5.71 -19.72
C GLU A 46 -7.77 5.26 -18.26
N LYS A 47 -7.54 3.98 -17.99
CA LYS A 47 -7.45 3.44 -16.63
C LYS A 47 -6.27 4.05 -15.88
N GLU A 48 -5.08 4.03 -16.48
CA GLU A 48 -3.87 4.63 -15.89
C GLU A 48 -4.06 6.15 -15.63
N GLU A 49 -4.64 6.88 -16.59
CA GLU A 49 -4.89 8.30 -16.43
C GLU A 49 -5.93 8.59 -15.34
N ARG A 50 -6.98 7.78 -15.24
CA ARG A 50 -7.98 7.87 -14.18
C ARG A 50 -7.37 7.58 -12.82
N GLU A 51 -6.57 6.54 -12.69
CA GLU A 51 -5.85 6.20 -11.46
C GLU A 51 -4.91 7.35 -11.05
N ARG A 52 -4.18 7.92 -11.99
CA ARG A 52 -3.32 9.08 -11.75
C ARG A 52 -4.10 10.31 -11.29
N ARG A 53 -5.25 10.63 -11.91
CA ARG A 53 -6.11 11.74 -11.47
C ARG A 53 -6.66 11.52 -10.07
N LEU A 54 -7.12 10.30 -9.78
CA LEU A 54 -7.60 9.92 -8.45
C LEU A 54 -6.49 10.00 -7.41
N PHE A 55 -5.28 9.57 -7.75
CA PHE A 55 -4.10 9.68 -6.89
C PHE A 55 -3.82 11.14 -6.50
N VAL A 56 -3.71 12.05 -7.47
CA VAL A 56 -3.48 13.48 -7.21
C VAL A 56 -4.60 14.10 -6.36
N SER A 57 -5.85 13.76 -6.65
CA SER A 57 -7.01 14.21 -5.86
C SER A 57 -6.92 13.72 -4.42
N ASN A 58 -6.63 12.44 -4.21
CA ASN A 58 -6.51 11.85 -2.87
C ASN A 58 -5.36 12.47 -2.08
N VAL A 59 -4.17 12.66 -2.70
CA VAL A 59 -3.04 13.36 -2.07
C VAL A 59 -3.46 14.74 -1.59
N SER A 60 -4.12 15.52 -2.45
CA SER A 60 -4.57 16.88 -2.12
C SER A 60 -5.54 16.87 -0.93
N HIS A 61 -6.48 15.95 -0.89
CA HIS A 61 -7.44 15.83 0.21
C HIS A 61 -6.79 15.37 1.51
N GLU A 62 -5.92 14.35 1.46
CA GLU A 62 -5.28 13.80 2.65
C GLU A 62 -4.22 14.74 3.26
N LEU A 63 -3.65 15.66 2.47
CA LEU A 63 -2.76 16.71 2.97
C LEU A 63 -3.54 17.94 3.48
N ARG A 64 -4.67 18.31 2.84
CA ARG A 64 -5.45 19.48 3.26
C ARG A 64 -6.03 19.33 4.66
N THR A 65 -6.55 18.16 5.00
CA THR A 65 -7.21 17.91 6.31
C THR A 65 -6.26 18.18 7.49
N PRO A 66 -5.07 17.53 7.60
CA PRO A 66 -4.14 17.80 8.69
C PRO A 66 -3.64 19.24 8.69
N LEU A 67 -3.37 19.81 7.52
CA LEU A 67 -2.92 21.20 7.40
C LEU A 67 -3.97 22.18 7.96
N THR A 68 -5.26 21.97 7.65
CA THR A 68 -6.35 22.78 8.19
C THR A 68 -6.44 22.61 9.72
N SER A 69 -6.29 21.40 10.23
CA SER A 69 -6.30 21.12 11.67
C SER A 69 -5.16 21.85 12.38
N VAL A 70 -3.91 21.69 11.90
CA VAL A 70 -2.74 22.39 12.45
C VAL A 70 -2.96 23.91 12.44
N LYS A 71 -3.43 24.47 11.31
CA LYS A 71 -3.71 25.89 11.19
C LYS A 71 -4.72 26.35 12.23
N SER A 72 -5.86 25.66 12.39
CA SER A 72 -6.91 26.04 13.34
C SER A 72 -6.43 26.01 14.80
N TYR A 73 -5.60 25.02 15.20
CA TYR A 73 -5.06 24.97 16.54
C TYR A 73 -4.03 26.07 16.79
N LEU A 74 -3.20 26.40 15.80
CA LEU A 74 -2.25 27.52 15.91
C LEU A 74 -2.96 28.87 15.94
N GLU A 75 -4.00 29.09 15.15
CA GLU A 75 -4.84 30.30 15.18
C GLU A 75 -5.51 30.45 16.57
N ALA A 76 -6.06 29.37 17.14
CA ALA A 76 -6.64 29.40 18.47
C ALA A 76 -5.61 29.75 19.56
N LEU A 77 -4.36 29.30 19.43
CA LEU A 77 -3.28 29.67 20.33
C LEU A 77 -2.88 31.14 20.18
N ASP A 78 -2.84 31.65 18.93
CA ASP A 78 -2.54 33.05 18.63
C ASP A 78 -3.64 33.99 19.15
N ASP A 79 -4.89 33.58 19.06
CA ASP A 79 -6.07 34.30 19.59
C ASP A 79 -6.18 34.25 21.14
N GLY A 80 -5.23 33.62 21.83
CA GLY A 80 -5.13 33.67 23.30
C GLY A 80 -5.63 32.43 24.06
N ALA A 81 -5.85 31.29 23.39
CA ALA A 81 -6.15 30.01 24.06
C ALA A 81 -4.89 29.43 24.74
N LEU A 82 -4.31 30.19 25.66
CA LEU A 82 -3.03 29.91 26.31
C LEU A 82 -3.17 29.33 27.73
N ASN A 83 -4.34 28.79 28.09
CA ASN A 83 -4.49 28.20 29.41
C ASN A 83 -3.66 26.89 29.53
N GLU A 84 -3.24 26.56 30.78
CA GLU A 84 -2.31 25.45 31.08
C GLU A 84 -2.84 24.07 30.63
N GLU A 85 -4.15 23.90 30.52
CA GLU A 85 -4.76 22.62 30.12
C GLU A 85 -4.95 22.47 28.60
N ILE A 86 -5.28 23.56 27.89
CA ILE A 86 -5.67 23.54 26.49
C ILE A 86 -4.46 23.68 25.57
N ALA A 87 -3.57 24.62 25.86
CA ALA A 87 -2.43 24.91 24.99
C ALA A 87 -1.50 23.71 24.75
N PRO A 88 -1.11 22.91 25.76
CA PRO A 88 -0.29 21.71 25.53
C PRO A 88 -0.98 20.69 24.63
N ASN A 89 -2.32 20.55 24.73
CA ASN A 89 -3.07 19.63 23.86
C ASN A 89 -3.10 20.10 22.41
N PHE A 90 -3.29 21.40 22.18
CA PHE A 90 -3.27 21.98 20.83
C PHE A 90 -1.90 21.84 20.17
N ILE A 91 -0.83 22.08 20.91
CA ILE A 91 0.55 21.86 20.45
C ILE A 91 0.78 20.39 20.11
N LYS A 92 0.35 19.47 20.99
CA LYS A 92 0.50 18.03 20.78
C LYS A 92 -0.22 17.56 19.53
N VAL A 93 -1.48 17.95 19.35
CA VAL A 93 -2.26 17.59 18.15
C VAL A 93 -1.62 18.15 16.88
N SER A 94 -1.14 19.41 16.93
CA SER A 94 -0.44 20.03 15.79
C SER A 94 0.84 19.26 15.43
N LEU A 95 1.60 18.82 16.43
CA LEU A 95 2.81 18.03 16.23
C LEU A 95 2.49 16.64 15.66
N ASP A 96 1.46 15.97 16.16
CA ASP A 96 1.03 14.65 15.69
C ASP A 96 0.57 14.70 14.23
N GLU A 97 -0.20 15.74 13.83
CA GLU A 97 -0.63 15.94 12.45
C GLU A 97 0.54 16.31 11.53
N THR A 98 1.50 17.11 12.01
CA THR A 98 2.73 17.42 11.24
C THR A 98 3.55 16.16 11.00
N ASN A 99 3.77 15.34 12.03
CA ASN A 99 4.47 14.05 11.90
C ASN A 99 3.75 13.08 10.94
N ARG A 100 2.42 13.11 10.94
CA ARG A 100 1.61 12.35 9.99
C ARG A 100 1.82 12.83 8.55
N MET A 101 1.85 14.14 8.32
CA MET A 101 2.13 14.72 6.99
C MET A 101 3.54 14.34 6.51
N MET A 102 4.55 14.39 7.36
CA MET A 102 5.92 13.98 7.02
C MET A 102 5.98 12.51 6.59
N ARG A 103 5.30 11.61 7.33
CA ARG A 103 5.21 10.19 6.94
C ARG A 103 4.52 10.03 5.58
N MET A 104 3.43 10.75 5.34
CA MET A 104 2.71 10.71 4.06
C MET A 104 3.59 11.19 2.89
N ILE A 105 4.34 12.27 3.07
CA ILE A 105 5.27 12.77 2.05
C ILE A 105 6.36 11.73 1.77
N SER A 106 6.90 11.09 2.79
CA SER A 106 7.89 10.01 2.64
C SER A 106 7.33 8.83 1.85
N ASP A 107 6.10 8.41 2.17
CA ASP A 107 5.40 7.33 1.47
C ASP A 107 5.14 7.68 -0.01
N LEU A 108 4.73 8.94 -0.28
CA LEU A 108 4.51 9.43 -1.64
C LEU A 108 5.80 9.47 -2.47
N LEU A 109 6.91 9.90 -1.87
CA LEU A 109 8.22 9.90 -2.53
C LEU A 109 8.69 8.47 -2.81
N ALA A 110 8.46 7.53 -1.88
CA ALA A 110 8.75 6.12 -2.09
C ALA A 110 7.97 5.56 -3.29
N LEU A 111 6.64 5.79 -3.35
CA LEU A 111 5.80 5.37 -4.48
C LEU A 111 6.23 6.02 -5.80
N SER A 112 6.51 7.31 -5.80
CA SER A 112 6.95 8.02 -7.01
C SER A 112 8.26 7.45 -7.58
N ARG A 113 9.21 7.08 -6.72
CA ARG A 113 10.46 6.43 -7.13
C ARG A 113 10.21 5.03 -7.72
N ILE A 114 9.28 4.29 -7.13
CA ILE A 114 8.89 2.96 -7.59
C ILE A 114 8.20 3.05 -8.97
N ASP A 115 7.21 3.93 -9.12
CA ASP A 115 6.45 4.12 -10.37
C ASP A 115 7.34 4.52 -11.55
N ASN A 116 8.34 5.34 -11.31
CA ASN A 116 9.27 5.81 -12.34
C ASN A 116 10.34 4.76 -12.73
N LYS A 117 10.33 3.56 -12.14
CA LYS A 117 11.38 2.53 -12.31
C LYS A 117 12.81 3.10 -12.14
N SER A 118 12.92 4.25 -11.45
CA SER A 118 14.18 4.97 -11.29
C SER A 118 15.07 4.38 -10.20
N THR A 119 14.52 3.50 -9.37
CA THR A 119 15.25 2.86 -8.28
C THR A 119 15.49 1.41 -8.68
N GLN A 120 16.72 1.08 -9.07
CA GLN A 120 17.17 -0.30 -9.09
C GLN A 120 17.19 -0.81 -7.66
N LEU A 121 16.68 -2.03 -7.45
CA LEU A 121 16.83 -2.70 -6.17
C LEU A 121 18.31 -2.98 -5.92
N ASN A 122 18.77 -2.74 -4.71
CA ASN A 122 20.08 -3.19 -4.27
C ASN A 122 19.95 -4.60 -3.69
N VAL A 123 19.80 -5.57 -4.59
CA VAL A 123 19.57 -6.97 -4.21
C VAL A 123 20.86 -7.63 -3.80
N GLU A 124 20.86 -8.30 -2.66
CA GLU A 124 21.97 -9.08 -2.14
C GLU A 124 21.50 -10.39 -1.52
N MET A 125 22.34 -11.43 -1.61
CA MET A 125 22.08 -12.72 -1.00
C MET A 125 22.04 -12.59 0.52
N THR A 126 20.89 -12.68 1.13
CA THR A 126 20.63 -12.39 2.55
C THR A 126 20.15 -13.64 3.29
N ASN A 127 20.69 -13.86 4.49
CA ASN A 127 20.12 -14.85 5.43
C ASN A 127 18.81 -14.29 6.00
N PHE A 128 17.70 -14.70 5.38
CA PHE A 128 16.36 -14.18 5.72
C PHE A 128 15.93 -14.54 7.15
N THR A 129 16.36 -15.70 7.68
CA THR A 129 16.07 -16.09 9.06
C THR A 129 16.71 -15.12 10.06
N ALA A 130 17.98 -14.76 9.84
CA ALA A 130 18.69 -13.79 10.66
C ALA A 130 18.08 -12.37 10.50
N PHE A 131 17.78 -11.98 9.27
CA PHE A 131 17.14 -10.72 8.92
C PHE A 131 15.77 -10.55 9.62
N MET A 132 14.89 -11.55 9.52
CA MET A 132 13.59 -11.51 10.20
C MET A 132 13.75 -11.46 11.71
N THR A 133 14.66 -12.25 12.27
CA THR A 133 14.95 -12.25 13.71
C THR A 133 15.42 -10.87 14.19
N TYR A 134 16.29 -10.20 13.43
CA TYR A 134 16.73 -8.83 13.73
C TYR A 134 15.55 -7.85 13.73
N ILE A 135 14.69 -7.88 12.71
CA ILE A 135 13.53 -6.98 12.64
C ILE A 135 12.60 -7.21 13.82
N LEU A 136 12.26 -8.47 14.13
CA LEU A 136 11.34 -8.78 15.23
C LEU A 136 11.91 -8.40 16.60
N ASN A 137 13.23 -8.52 16.81
CA ASN A 137 13.89 -8.04 18.03
C ASN A 137 13.78 -6.52 18.16
N ARG A 138 14.13 -5.79 17.10
CA ARG A 138 14.02 -4.32 17.05
C ARG A 138 12.58 -3.89 17.31
N PHE A 139 11.62 -4.53 16.64
CA PHE A 139 10.21 -4.21 16.75
C PHE A 139 9.66 -4.46 18.18
N GLY A 140 10.04 -5.57 18.81
CA GLY A 140 9.67 -5.88 20.19
C GLY A 140 10.22 -4.87 21.20
N GLN A 141 11.45 -4.38 21.03
CA GLN A 141 12.04 -3.37 21.90
C GLN A 141 11.34 -2.01 21.79
N ILE A 142 11.06 -1.55 20.57
CA ILE A 142 10.38 -0.26 20.35
C ILE A 142 8.97 -0.29 20.92
N LYS A 143 8.24 -1.36 20.72
CA LYS A 143 6.83 -1.45 21.15
C LYS A 143 6.66 -1.69 22.64
N SER A 144 7.64 -2.25 23.34
CA SER A 144 7.62 -2.33 24.79
C SER A 144 7.71 -0.95 25.47
N GLN A 145 8.27 0.06 24.77
CA GLN A 145 8.41 1.43 25.27
C GLN A 145 7.23 2.35 24.91
N GLU A 146 6.57 2.12 23.77
CA GLU A 146 5.53 3.01 23.24
C GLU A 146 4.09 2.57 23.54
N THR A 147 3.88 1.36 24.03
CA THR A 147 2.54 0.79 24.16
C THR A 147 1.75 1.38 25.31
N ASN A 148 0.46 1.66 25.06
CA ASN A 148 -0.53 2.03 26.06
C ASN A 148 -0.40 1.14 27.31
N PRO A 149 -0.37 1.73 28.54
CA PRO A 149 -0.32 0.96 29.76
C PRO A 149 -1.51 -0.02 29.81
N GLY A 150 -1.21 -1.32 29.84
CA GLY A 150 -2.20 -2.40 29.93
C GLY A 150 -2.40 -3.25 28.69
N LYS A 151 -1.70 -3.00 27.55
CA LYS A 151 -1.78 -3.85 26.36
C LYS A 151 -0.44 -4.50 26.06
N SER A 152 -0.42 -5.81 25.98
CA SER A 152 0.77 -6.56 25.59
C SER A 152 0.56 -7.28 24.26
N TYR A 153 1.59 -7.26 23.44
CA TYR A 153 1.65 -8.02 22.19
C TYR A 153 2.72 -9.09 22.33
N GLU A 154 2.33 -10.34 22.10
CA GLU A 154 3.26 -11.48 22.07
C GLU A 154 3.64 -11.77 20.62
N ILE A 155 4.93 -11.64 20.28
CA ILE A 155 5.43 -12.02 18.96
C ILE A 155 5.89 -13.47 18.99
N ILE A 156 5.14 -14.33 18.32
CA ILE A 156 5.43 -15.75 18.18
C ILE A 156 6.22 -15.97 16.89
N ARG A 157 7.35 -16.68 17.00
CA ARG A 157 8.22 -17.04 15.87
C ARG A 157 8.00 -18.52 15.57
N ASP A 158 7.29 -18.77 14.48
CA ASP A 158 6.97 -20.14 13.99
C ASP A 158 7.73 -20.37 12.68
N TYR A 159 9.07 -20.47 12.81
CA TYR A 159 9.94 -20.75 11.68
C TYR A 159 11.22 -21.50 12.12
N PRO A 160 11.83 -22.28 11.20
CA PRO A 160 13.01 -23.06 11.52
C PRO A 160 14.20 -22.16 11.87
N VAL A 161 15.08 -22.67 12.73
CA VAL A 161 16.35 -22.02 13.09
C VAL A 161 17.35 -22.03 11.92
N ASN A 162 17.13 -22.91 10.94
CA ASN A 162 18.01 -23.06 9.78
C ASN A 162 18.04 -21.75 8.95
N SER A 163 19.23 -21.45 8.41
CA SER A 163 19.42 -20.30 7.53
C SER A 163 18.69 -20.50 6.21
N ILE A 164 17.84 -19.56 5.86
CA ILE A 164 17.16 -19.48 4.57
C ILE A 164 17.80 -18.31 3.82
N TRP A 165 18.40 -18.58 2.67
CA TRP A 165 19.08 -17.58 1.85
C TRP A 165 18.19 -17.16 0.69
N VAL A 166 18.02 -15.84 0.53
CA VAL A 166 17.16 -15.23 -0.49
C VAL A 166 17.81 -13.96 -0.99
N GLU A 167 17.71 -13.67 -2.27
CA GLU A 167 18.13 -12.40 -2.86
C GLU A 167 17.07 -11.32 -2.62
N ILE A 168 17.41 -10.34 -1.79
CA ILE A 168 16.52 -9.22 -1.45
C ILE A 168 17.29 -7.90 -1.29
N ASP A 169 16.59 -6.80 -1.51
CA ASP A 169 16.95 -5.48 -0.99
C ASP A 169 16.46 -5.38 0.47
N THR A 170 17.40 -5.43 1.41
CA THR A 170 17.12 -5.50 2.85
C THR A 170 16.39 -4.26 3.38
N ASP A 171 16.68 -3.08 2.84
CA ASP A 171 16.03 -1.83 3.25
C ASP A 171 14.57 -1.81 2.80
N LYS A 172 14.32 -2.21 1.55
CA LYS A 172 12.97 -2.29 1.00
C LYS A 172 12.14 -3.39 1.69
N MET A 173 12.75 -4.55 1.90
CA MET A 173 12.06 -5.64 2.59
C MET A 173 11.78 -5.31 4.07
N THR A 174 12.67 -4.58 4.74
CA THR A 174 12.41 -4.01 6.06
C THR A 174 11.15 -3.14 6.04
N GLN A 175 11.00 -2.26 5.05
CA GLN A 175 9.81 -1.43 4.90
C GLN A 175 8.53 -2.26 4.71
N VAL A 176 8.58 -3.36 3.96
CA VAL A 176 7.45 -4.28 3.79
C VAL A 176 7.02 -4.89 5.13
N ILE A 177 7.98 -5.49 5.85
CA ILE A 177 7.72 -6.15 7.13
C ILE A 177 7.23 -5.16 8.17
N ASP A 178 7.85 -3.98 8.28
CA ASP A 178 7.44 -2.91 9.20
C ASP A 178 6.00 -2.45 8.92
N ASN A 179 5.61 -2.29 7.66
CA ASN A 179 4.24 -1.93 7.28
C ASN A 179 3.22 -2.97 7.74
N ILE A 180 3.52 -4.26 7.58
CA ILE A 180 2.60 -5.33 7.98
C ILE A 180 2.54 -5.45 9.50
N LEU A 181 3.69 -5.44 10.20
CA LEU A 181 3.74 -5.53 11.67
C LEU A 181 3.08 -4.32 12.34
N ASN A 182 3.28 -3.12 11.82
CA ASN A 182 2.60 -1.92 12.32
C ASN A 182 1.08 -2.02 12.12
N ASN A 183 0.61 -2.57 11.00
CA ASN A 183 -0.81 -2.83 10.79
C ASN A 183 -1.33 -3.88 11.78
N ALA A 184 -0.61 -4.98 12.01
CA ALA A 184 -1.00 -6.01 12.97
C ALA A 184 -1.23 -5.43 14.38
N ILE A 185 -0.32 -4.57 14.87
CA ILE A 185 -0.51 -3.87 16.16
C ILE A 185 -1.65 -2.88 16.11
N LYS A 186 -1.68 -2.04 15.10
CA LYS A 186 -2.66 -0.98 14.94
C LYS A 186 -4.10 -1.49 14.95
N TYR A 187 -4.33 -2.64 14.31
CA TYR A 187 -5.66 -3.23 14.19
C TYR A 187 -5.94 -4.35 15.20
N SER A 188 -5.05 -4.53 16.19
CA SER A 188 -5.27 -5.37 17.38
C SER A 188 -5.41 -4.51 18.63
N PRO A 189 -6.55 -3.81 18.83
CA PRO A 189 -6.69 -2.80 19.88
C PRO A 189 -6.62 -3.38 21.29
N ASP A 190 -6.88 -4.66 21.47
CA ASP A 190 -6.89 -5.32 22.76
C ASP A 190 -5.59 -6.08 23.07
N GLY A 191 -4.56 -5.87 22.22
CA GLY A 191 -3.33 -6.66 22.30
C GLY A 191 -3.51 -8.02 21.60
N GLY A 192 -2.70 -8.99 21.97
CA GLY A 192 -2.81 -10.37 21.48
C GLY A 192 -1.53 -10.89 20.83
N LYS A 193 -1.67 -11.99 20.09
CA LYS A 193 -0.56 -12.68 19.47
C LYS A 193 -0.36 -12.23 18.03
N ILE A 194 0.90 -11.96 17.68
CA ILE A 194 1.33 -11.76 16.29
C ILE A 194 2.26 -12.92 15.97
N THR A 195 1.81 -13.82 15.10
CA THR A 195 2.58 -14.99 14.71
C THR A 195 3.26 -14.75 13.36
N VAL A 196 4.57 -14.91 13.34
CA VAL A 196 5.37 -14.87 12.10
C VAL A 196 5.82 -16.27 11.78
N SER A 197 5.39 -16.80 10.64
CA SER A 197 5.78 -18.12 10.15
C SER A 197 6.52 -18.01 8.82
N MET A 198 7.45 -18.93 8.59
CA MET A 198 8.19 -19.05 7.33
C MET A 198 8.16 -20.50 6.87
N LYS A 199 7.86 -20.69 5.60
CA LYS A 199 7.89 -21.98 4.91
C LYS A 199 8.71 -21.85 3.65
N THR A 200 9.31 -22.93 3.24
CA THR A 200 10.13 -23.01 2.03
C THR A 200 9.58 -24.04 1.08
N THR A 201 9.63 -23.74 -0.20
CA THR A 201 9.47 -24.71 -1.29
C THR A 201 10.83 -24.87 -2.00
N ASP A 202 10.89 -25.60 -3.09
CA ASP A 202 12.13 -25.79 -3.87
C ASP A 202 12.65 -24.47 -4.47
N THR A 203 11.76 -23.52 -4.74
CA THR A 203 12.09 -22.27 -5.46
C THR A 203 11.74 -20.98 -4.71
N GLN A 204 10.98 -21.06 -3.61
CA GLN A 204 10.36 -19.89 -3.00
C GLN A 204 10.40 -19.93 -1.47
N LEU A 205 10.49 -18.75 -0.89
CA LEU A 205 10.22 -18.48 0.52
C LEU A 205 8.81 -17.93 0.69
N ILE A 206 8.04 -18.51 1.61
CA ILE A 206 6.70 -18.05 2.00
C ILE A 206 6.76 -17.51 3.42
N VAL A 207 6.46 -16.25 3.61
CA VAL A 207 6.42 -15.56 4.91
C VAL A 207 4.98 -15.19 5.23
N SER A 208 4.46 -15.60 6.37
CA SER A 208 3.12 -15.24 6.82
C SER A 208 3.16 -14.53 8.17
N ILE A 209 2.46 -13.41 8.26
CA ILE A 209 2.32 -12.61 9.49
C ILE A 209 0.83 -12.58 9.82
N SER A 210 0.48 -13.19 10.96
CA SER A 210 -0.90 -13.33 11.43
C SER A 210 -1.13 -12.55 12.70
N ASP A 211 -2.22 -11.78 12.75
CA ASP A 211 -2.70 -11.06 13.93
C ASP A 211 -4.04 -11.63 14.42
N GLN A 212 -4.40 -11.32 15.67
CA GLN A 212 -5.68 -11.63 16.29
C GLN A 212 -6.56 -10.37 16.45
N GLY A 213 -6.42 -9.44 15.51
CA GLY A 213 -7.10 -8.16 15.55
C GLY A 213 -8.52 -8.20 15.02
N LEU A 214 -8.99 -7.02 14.59
CA LEU A 214 -10.37 -6.81 14.12
C LEU A 214 -10.72 -7.59 12.86
N GLY A 215 -9.73 -8.05 12.11
CA GLY A 215 -9.95 -8.64 10.79
C GLY A 215 -10.47 -7.63 9.76
N ILE A 216 -10.64 -8.11 8.52
CA ILE A 216 -11.01 -7.32 7.36
C ILE A 216 -12.30 -7.90 6.77
N PRO A 217 -13.34 -7.09 6.51
CA PRO A 217 -14.55 -7.54 5.82
C PRO A 217 -14.22 -8.08 4.42
N LYS A 218 -14.91 -9.13 4.00
CA LYS A 218 -14.67 -9.78 2.69
C LYS A 218 -14.72 -8.82 1.50
N LYS A 219 -15.64 -7.85 1.53
CA LYS A 219 -15.79 -6.84 0.47
C LYS A 219 -14.58 -5.91 0.33
N ASP A 220 -13.84 -5.73 1.41
CA ASP A 220 -12.70 -4.80 1.47
C ASP A 220 -11.36 -5.50 1.14
N LEU A 221 -11.29 -6.84 1.28
CA LEU A 221 -10.07 -7.61 1.02
C LEU A 221 -9.41 -7.35 -0.36
N PRO A 222 -10.16 -7.27 -1.47
CA PRO A 222 -9.55 -6.97 -2.78
C PRO A 222 -8.94 -5.58 -2.86
N LEU A 223 -9.39 -4.65 -2.01
CA LEU A 223 -9.07 -3.21 -2.09
C LEU A 223 -7.99 -2.76 -1.11
N ILE A 224 -7.60 -3.59 -0.12
CA ILE A 224 -6.68 -3.17 0.95
C ILE A 224 -5.27 -2.82 0.46
N PHE A 225 -4.89 -3.27 -0.73
CA PHE A 225 -3.63 -2.95 -1.38
C PHE A 225 -3.71 -1.74 -2.32
N ASP A 226 -4.91 -1.15 -2.48
CA ASP A 226 -5.08 0.05 -3.29
C ASP A 226 -4.57 1.28 -2.55
N ARG A 227 -4.06 2.25 -3.29
CA ARG A 227 -3.52 3.50 -2.74
C ARG A 227 -4.61 4.29 -2.03
N PHE A 228 -4.34 4.75 -0.80
CA PHE A 228 -5.26 5.50 0.06
C PHE A 228 -6.49 4.72 0.53
N TYR A 229 -6.59 3.42 0.22
CA TYR A 229 -7.71 2.63 0.69
C TYR A 229 -7.65 2.42 2.20
N ARG A 230 -8.82 2.48 2.83
CA ARG A 230 -9.01 2.26 4.27
C ARG A 230 -10.40 1.69 4.52
N VAL A 231 -10.48 0.59 5.25
CA VAL A 231 -11.75 -0.05 5.65
C VAL A 231 -12.61 0.91 6.50
N ASP A 232 -11.99 1.62 7.44
CA ASP A 232 -12.62 2.66 8.27
C ASP A 232 -11.78 3.93 8.22
N LYS A 233 -12.27 4.94 7.52
CA LYS A 233 -11.57 6.22 7.32
C LYS A 233 -11.42 7.01 8.63
N ALA A 234 -12.44 7.00 9.50
CA ALA A 234 -12.43 7.79 10.73
C ALA A 234 -11.45 7.20 11.75
N ARG A 235 -11.57 5.91 12.05
CA ARG A 235 -10.70 5.19 12.97
C ARG A 235 -9.24 5.18 12.52
N SER A 236 -9.03 4.97 11.22
CA SER A 236 -7.67 4.92 10.65
C SER A 236 -6.97 6.28 10.69
N ARG A 237 -7.73 7.41 10.58
CA ARG A 237 -7.18 8.76 10.77
C ARG A 237 -6.72 8.98 12.20
N ALA A 238 -7.53 8.66 13.17
CA ALA A 238 -7.19 8.78 14.59
C ALA A 238 -5.91 8.01 14.96
N GLN A 239 -5.59 6.95 14.22
CA GLN A 239 -4.39 6.13 14.41
C GLN A 239 -3.25 6.48 13.46
N GLY A 240 -3.29 7.64 12.79
CA GLY A 240 -2.18 8.17 11.97
C GLY A 240 -1.85 7.40 10.68
N GLY A 241 -2.77 6.56 10.17
CA GLY A 241 -2.53 5.81 8.94
C GLY A 241 -2.60 6.69 7.69
N THR A 242 -1.71 6.46 6.73
CA THR A 242 -1.68 7.12 5.42
C THR A 242 -2.55 6.44 4.38
N GLY A 243 -2.79 5.12 4.53
CA GLY A 243 -3.43 4.28 3.51
C GLY A 243 -2.51 3.93 2.35
N LEU A 244 -1.19 4.18 2.49
CA LEU A 244 -0.19 3.91 1.47
C LEU A 244 0.69 2.70 1.81
N GLY A 245 0.82 2.32 3.07
CA GLY A 245 1.77 1.31 3.52
C GLY A 245 1.61 -0.06 2.85
N LEU A 246 0.37 -0.56 2.71
CA LEU A 246 0.14 -1.86 2.04
C LEU A 246 0.34 -1.78 0.52
N SER A 247 0.00 -0.66 -0.13
CA SER A 247 0.29 -0.47 -1.55
C SER A 247 1.79 -0.38 -1.82
N ILE A 248 2.56 0.28 -0.93
CA ILE A 248 4.03 0.29 -0.98
C ILE A 248 4.58 -1.13 -0.80
N ALA A 249 4.07 -1.88 0.20
CA ALA A 249 4.49 -3.25 0.44
C ALA A 249 4.24 -4.14 -0.79
N LYS A 250 3.07 -4.04 -1.41
CA LYS A 250 2.73 -4.78 -2.64
C LYS A 250 3.70 -4.45 -3.78
N GLU A 251 4.01 -3.19 -3.98
CA GLU A 251 4.88 -2.77 -5.08
C GLU A 251 6.33 -3.20 -4.85
N ILE A 252 6.84 -3.09 -3.62
CA ILE A 252 8.18 -3.58 -3.28
C ILE A 252 8.27 -5.11 -3.48
N VAL A 253 7.28 -5.87 -3.02
CA VAL A 253 7.26 -7.32 -3.21
C VAL A 253 7.20 -7.67 -4.70
N LYS A 254 6.41 -6.95 -5.50
CA LYS A 254 6.35 -7.11 -6.96
C LYS A 254 7.70 -6.81 -7.62
N GLN A 255 8.44 -5.79 -7.18
CA GLN A 255 9.78 -5.51 -7.68
C GLN A 255 10.79 -6.63 -7.35
N HIS A 256 10.54 -7.41 -6.27
CA HIS A 256 11.29 -8.61 -5.93
C HIS A 256 10.74 -9.88 -6.63
N ASN A 257 10.01 -9.73 -7.73
CA ASN A 257 9.36 -10.82 -8.45
C ASN A 257 8.49 -11.71 -7.53
N GLY A 258 7.98 -11.15 -6.45
CA GLY A 258 7.18 -11.82 -5.44
C GLY A 258 5.70 -11.47 -5.49
N PHE A 259 4.93 -12.13 -4.62
CA PHE A 259 3.50 -11.88 -4.44
C PHE A 259 3.17 -11.61 -2.98
N ILE A 260 2.14 -10.78 -2.76
CA ILE A 260 1.56 -10.53 -1.45
C ILE A 260 0.05 -10.59 -1.51
N TRP A 261 -0.55 -11.27 -0.54
CA TRP A 261 -2.01 -11.29 -0.36
C TRP A 261 -2.39 -11.34 1.11
N ALA A 262 -3.69 -11.20 1.40
CA ALA A 262 -4.22 -11.32 2.74
C ALA A 262 -5.40 -12.29 2.78
N LYS A 263 -5.47 -13.07 3.86
CA LYS A 263 -6.66 -13.82 4.28
C LYS A 263 -7.13 -13.25 5.60
N SER A 264 -8.43 -13.02 5.75
CA SER A 264 -8.95 -12.42 6.97
C SER A 264 -10.40 -12.84 7.21
N GLU A 265 -10.76 -12.93 8.48
CA GLU A 265 -12.14 -13.07 8.94
C GLU A 265 -12.43 -11.95 9.93
N TYR A 266 -13.47 -11.16 9.63
CA TYR A 266 -13.86 -10.03 10.47
C TYR A 266 -14.18 -10.50 11.89
N GLY A 267 -13.55 -9.87 12.89
CA GLY A 267 -13.64 -10.23 14.30
C GLY A 267 -12.67 -11.32 14.76
N LYS A 268 -11.84 -11.91 13.87
CA LYS A 268 -10.90 -12.98 14.25
C LYS A 268 -9.42 -12.65 13.96
N GLY A 269 -9.17 -11.68 13.08
CA GLY A 269 -7.83 -11.28 12.69
C GLY A 269 -7.52 -11.44 11.22
N SER A 270 -6.27 -11.19 10.87
CA SER A 270 -5.79 -11.22 9.48
C SER A 270 -4.46 -11.96 9.37
N THR A 271 -4.21 -12.53 8.21
CA THR A 271 -2.92 -13.14 7.84
C THR A 271 -2.47 -12.53 6.52
N PHE A 272 -1.34 -11.86 6.55
CA PHE A 272 -0.67 -11.37 5.36
C PHE A 272 0.41 -12.36 4.96
N THR A 273 0.42 -12.76 3.70
CA THR A 273 1.39 -13.73 3.17
C THR A 273 2.19 -13.08 2.04
N ILE A 274 3.51 -13.22 2.11
CA ILE A 274 4.47 -12.77 1.12
C ILE A 274 5.14 -14.03 0.56
N VAL A 275 5.32 -14.09 -0.75
CA VAL A 275 6.11 -15.11 -1.43
C VAL A 275 7.23 -14.42 -2.18
N LEU A 276 8.44 -14.91 -2.01
CA LEU A 276 9.65 -14.41 -2.66
C LEU A 276 10.37 -15.57 -3.35
N PRO A 277 10.85 -15.44 -4.59
CA PRO A 277 11.77 -16.40 -5.18
C PRO A 277 13.10 -16.35 -4.43
N TYR A 278 13.84 -17.47 -4.40
CA TYR A 278 15.18 -17.47 -3.80
C TYR A 278 16.17 -16.64 -4.62
N ASP A 279 16.02 -16.68 -5.92
CA ASP A 279 16.82 -16.00 -6.92
C ASP A 279 15.91 -15.05 -7.71
N GLN A 280 16.30 -13.78 -7.85
CA GLN A 280 15.51 -12.77 -8.55
C GLN A 280 15.45 -12.97 -10.06
N ASP A 281 16.42 -13.70 -10.63
CA ASP A 281 16.46 -14.06 -12.05
C ASP A 281 15.58 -15.30 -12.36
N ALA A 282 15.14 -16.04 -11.33
CA ALA A 282 14.24 -17.18 -11.51
C ALA A 282 12.84 -16.70 -11.95
N MET A 283 12.42 -17.03 -13.15
CA MET A 283 11.05 -16.79 -13.59
C MET A 283 10.09 -17.50 -12.63
N MET A 284 9.21 -16.74 -11.99
CA MET A 284 8.12 -17.31 -11.20
C MET A 284 7.19 -18.06 -12.14
N VAL A 285 7.11 -19.36 -11.97
CA VAL A 285 6.09 -20.18 -12.63
C VAL A 285 4.77 -19.89 -11.90
N ASP A 286 3.77 -19.39 -12.64
CA ASP A 286 2.41 -19.18 -12.12
C ASP A 286 1.77 -20.52 -11.76
N GLU A 287 2.02 -21.02 -10.55
CA GLU A 287 1.38 -22.24 -10.02
C GLU A 287 0.13 -21.95 -9.14
N TRP A 288 -0.41 -20.74 -9.14
CA TRP A 288 -1.48 -20.34 -8.22
C TRP A 288 -2.79 -19.93 -8.88
N GLU A 289 -3.12 -20.48 -10.06
CA GLU A 289 -4.50 -20.55 -10.52
C GLU A 289 -5.17 -21.82 -9.95
N MET A 290 -5.63 -21.79 -8.71
CA MET A 290 -6.67 -22.69 -8.20
C MET A 290 -7.51 -21.97 -7.14
#